data_d9d90bb684fc2052b91802b36262ed00
#
_entry.id   d9d90bb684fc2052b91802b36262ed00
#
_cell.length_a   1.000
_cell.length_b   1.000
_cell.length_c   1.000
_cell.angle_alpha   90.00
_cell.angle_beta   90.00
_cell.angle_gamma   90.00
#
_symmetry.space_group_name_H-M   'P 1'
#
loop_
_entity.id
_entity.type
_entity.pdbx_description
1 polymer ?
#
loop_
_entity_poly.entity_id
_entity_poly.type
_entity_poly.pdbx_seq_one_letter_code
_entity_poly.pdbx_strand_id
1 'polypeptide(L)'
;KNLLFVQQMDGRIASFSVSGGVSGYKESDILALTDYGTIIRCDAGYWPNDLVIGWVKYVDDNGIIVENNGSLFAVNKGDLAVNVGDLVKYNPVDRNVIQVIPEDQLLNEELSYKKKHKYCIDAQDLDLTFEDFGGYPAIVKRARELIETQLRKREKLREIGAKPVKGVLFTGLPGTGKTHLARIIAKESGANFYHIDGPSIVSKYVGDSEKTLRGIFTHARQSGKPSIIFFDEIDSIAANRTEDTHESSDRLVAQFLTLMDGFDKDDNNIVLATTNREDVLDPALRRPGRFDWTIEFTIPTAEDRRSILILQAKRYKCVDEISPKFLGEVAKETKNWLPVDLGALWDEAALIAVGEGRNKIHVEDMV
;
A
#
# COMPACT_ATOMS: atom_id res chain seq x y z
N LYS A 1 -9.49 19.15 47.43
CA LYS A 1 -9.81 17.98 46.59
C LYS A 1 -8.53 17.57 45.87
N ASN A 2 -8.02 16.40 46.19
CA ASN A 2 -6.74 15.89 45.66
C ASN A 2 -6.97 15.17 44.32
N LEU A 3 -7.47 15.89 43.30
CA LEU A 3 -7.65 15.34 41.96
C LEU A 3 -6.57 15.88 41.04
N LEU A 4 -5.87 14.98 40.40
CA LEU A 4 -4.92 15.24 39.35
C LEU A 4 -5.59 14.94 38.00
N PHE A 5 -5.61 15.91 37.10
CA PHE A 5 -6.10 15.73 35.73
C PHE A 5 -4.91 15.47 34.81
N VAL A 6 -4.94 14.36 34.11
CA VAL A 6 -3.86 13.92 33.24
C VAL A 6 -4.40 13.74 31.83
N GLN A 7 -3.74 14.37 30.88
CA GLN A 7 -4.05 14.12 29.47
C GLN A 7 -3.34 12.82 29.03
N GLN A 8 -4.09 11.88 28.49
CA GLN A 8 -3.59 10.63 27.96
C GLN A 8 -3.00 10.82 26.55
N MET A 9 -2.23 9.83 26.07
CA MET A 9 -1.64 9.84 24.72
C MET A 9 -2.66 9.97 23.58
N ASP A 10 -3.90 9.52 23.81
CA ASP A 10 -5.01 9.62 22.85
C ASP A 10 -5.77 10.97 22.91
N GLY A 11 -5.26 11.90 23.75
CA GLY A 11 -5.85 13.23 23.95
C GLY A 11 -6.98 13.29 24.98
N ARG A 12 -7.43 12.16 25.54
CA ARG A 12 -8.45 12.13 26.59
C ARG A 12 -7.90 12.64 27.91
N ILE A 13 -8.78 13.25 28.71
CA ILE A 13 -8.44 13.70 30.05
C ILE A 13 -8.97 12.67 31.05
N ALA A 14 -8.07 12.10 31.84
CA ALA A 14 -8.41 11.24 32.95
C ALA A 14 -8.15 11.96 34.27
N SER A 15 -8.98 11.70 35.30
CA SER A 15 -8.78 12.23 36.63
C SER A 15 -8.37 11.13 37.60
N PHE A 16 -7.35 11.42 38.40
CA PHE A 16 -6.82 10.50 39.41
C PHE A 16 -6.90 11.14 40.79
N SER A 17 -7.30 10.34 41.78
CA SER A 17 -7.29 10.78 43.18
C SER A 17 -5.93 10.43 43.78
N VAL A 18 -5.21 11.43 44.29
CA VAL A 18 -3.87 11.28 44.86
C VAL A 18 -3.91 11.40 46.37
N SER A 19 -3.48 10.36 47.06
CA SER A 19 -3.56 10.27 48.52
C SER A 19 -2.59 11.21 49.30
N GLY A 20 -1.56 11.76 48.61
CA GLY A 20 -0.56 12.67 49.19
C GLY A 20 -0.74 14.16 48.84
N GLY A 21 -1.84 14.53 48.13
CA GLY A 21 -2.04 15.88 47.62
C GLY A 21 -1.38 16.13 46.28
N VAL A 22 -1.83 17.15 45.54
CA VAL A 22 -1.36 17.49 44.19
C VAL A 22 -0.22 18.52 44.16
N SER A 23 0.20 19.04 45.30
CA SER A 23 1.24 20.09 45.40
C SER A 23 2.62 19.68 44.92
N GLY A 24 2.84 18.39 44.75
CA GLY A 24 4.10 17.83 44.20
C GLY A 24 4.17 17.74 42.69
N TYR A 25 3.08 17.94 41.99
CA TYR A 25 3.01 17.82 40.53
C TYR A 25 2.92 19.19 39.86
N LYS A 26 3.60 19.33 38.73
CA LYS A 26 3.59 20.55 37.92
C LYS A 26 2.86 20.29 36.60
N GLU A 27 2.29 21.34 36.03
CA GLU A 27 1.84 21.33 34.65
C GLU A 27 3.02 20.95 33.74
N SER A 28 2.83 20.06 32.80
CA SER A 28 3.88 19.44 31.95
C SER A 28 4.70 18.29 32.57
N ASP A 29 4.46 17.87 33.80
CA ASP A 29 5.05 16.63 34.28
C ASP A 29 4.58 15.41 33.47
N ILE A 30 5.49 14.55 33.08
CA ILE A 30 5.18 13.25 32.47
C ILE A 30 4.98 12.22 33.56
N LEU A 31 3.82 11.57 33.52
CA LEU A 31 3.39 10.64 34.55
C LEU A 31 3.11 9.27 33.95
N ALA A 32 3.58 8.22 34.58
CA ALA A 32 3.22 6.84 34.26
C ALA A 32 2.35 6.25 35.39
N LEU A 33 1.33 5.50 34.99
CA LEU A 33 0.54 4.68 35.89
C LEU A 33 1.13 3.26 35.91
N THR A 34 1.56 2.80 37.07
CA THR A 34 2.06 1.43 37.24
C THR A 34 0.90 0.44 37.28
N ASP A 35 1.19 -0.85 37.05
CA ASP A 35 0.22 -1.95 37.13
C ASP A 35 -0.45 -2.05 38.53
N TYR A 36 0.18 -1.46 39.56
CA TYR A 36 -0.36 -1.39 40.93
C TYR A 36 -1.18 -0.12 41.21
N GLY A 37 -1.47 0.70 40.16
CA GLY A 37 -2.25 1.92 40.30
C GLY A 37 -1.50 3.10 40.93
N THR A 38 -0.18 3.03 41.05
CA THR A 38 0.66 4.13 41.58
C THR A 38 1.08 5.05 40.45
N ILE A 39 0.95 6.37 40.67
CA ILE A 39 1.42 7.38 39.72
C ILE A 39 2.88 7.71 40.04
N ILE A 40 3.75 7.56 39.08
CA ILE A 40 5.16 7.93 39.15
C ILE A 40 5.48 9.01 38.14
N ARG A 41 6.38 9.94 38.52
CA ARG A 41 6.91 10.95 37.61
C ARG A 41 8.00 10.31 36.76
N CYS A 42 7.97 10.51 35.46
CA CYS A 42 8.95 10.01 34.52
C CYS A 42 9.79 11.15 33.96
N ASP A 43 11.01 10.82 33.52
CA ASP A 43 11.85 11.77 32.78
C ASP A 43 11.28 12.03 31.38
N ALA A 44 11.63 13.18 30.80
CA ALA A 44 11.16 13.60 29.49
C ALA A 44 11.44 12.59 28.36
N GLY A 45 12.48 11.75 28.52
CA GLY A 45 12.80 10.68 27.56
C GLY A 45 11.87 9.46 27.59
N TYR A 46 10.95 9.37 28.53
CA TYR A 46 9.97 8.28 28.63
C TYR A 46 8.78 8.46 27.69
N TRP A 47 8.65 9.64 27.10
CA TRP A 47 7.59 9.95 26.16
C TRP A 47 8.13 9.85 24.72
N PRO A 48 7.44 9.20 23.79
CA PRO A 48 7.90 9.18 22.41
C PRO A 48 8.02 10.61 21.87
N ASN A 49 9.24 10.98 21.48
CA ASN A 49 9.56 12.28 20.88
C ASN A 49 9.14 12.38 19.40
N ASP A 50 8.03 11.74 19.03
CA ASP A 50 7.51 11.84 17.68
C ASP A 50 6.89 13.23 17.48
N LEU A 51 7.72 14.13 16.95
CA LEU A 51 7.26 15.45 16.55
C LEU A 51 6.27 15.32 15.39
N VAL A 52 5.21 16.08 15.47
CA VAL A 52 4.13 16.10 14.48
C VAL A 52 4.19 17.38 13.67
N ILE A 53 3.87 17.30 12.38
CA ILE A 53 3.83 18.42 11.47
C ILE A 53 2.39 18.79 11.17
N GLY A 54 2.07 20.10 11.13
CA GLY A 54 0.73 20.55 10.80
C GLY A 54 0.70 21.96 10.23
N TRP A 55 -0.36 22.27 9.48
CA TRP A 55 -0.58 23.57 8.87
C TRP A 55 -1.24 24.54 9.82
N VAL A 56 -0.70 25.74 9.95
CA VAL A 56 -1.28 26.81 10.76
C VAL A 56 -2.52 27.36 10.06
N LYS A 57 -3.67 27.22 10.69
CA LYS A 57 -4.97 27.73 10.18
C LYS A 57 -5.39 29.04 10.82
N TYR A 58 -4.96 29.30 12.04
CA TYR A 58 -5.29 30.50 12.78
C TYR A 58 -4.15 30.85 13.73
N VAL A 59 -3.93 32.16 13.93
CA VAL A 59 -2.91 32.72 14.85
C VAL A 59 -3.56 33.80 15.70
N ASP A 60 -3.36 33.75 17.01
CA ASP A 60 -3.72 34.81 17.92
C ASP A 60 -2.59 35.09 18.95
N ASP A 61 -2.87 35.97 19.90
CA ASP A 61 -1.88 36.33 20.93
C ASP A 61 -1.60 35.18 21.90
N ASN A 62 -2.53 34.25 22.08
CA ASN A 62 -2.45 33.14 23.03
C ASN A 62 -1.93 31.83 22.42
N GLY A 63 -1.86 31.72 21.08
CA GLY A 63 -1.38 30.51 20.41
C GLY A 63 -1.76 30.42 18.95
N ILE A 64 -1.74 29.22 18.44
CA ILE A 64 -2.09 28.92 17.06
C ILE A 64 -3.03 27.72 16.98
N ILE A 65 -3.84 27.64 15.93
CA ILE A 65 -4.59 26.43 15.59
C ILE A 65 -3.91 25.78 14.40
N VAL A 66 -3.53 24.53 14.58
CA VAL A 66 -2.82 23.72 13.59
C VAL A 66 -3.73 22.60 13.11
N GLU A 67 -3.79 22.41 11.80
CA GLU A 67 -4.45 21.27 11.17
C GLU A 67 -3.46 20.14 10.89
N ASN A 68 -3.78 18.97 11.40
CA ASN A 68 -3.07 17.73 11.07
C ASN A 68 -4.09 16.64 10.75
N ASN A 69 -3.96 16.03 9.57
CA ASN A 69 -4.83 14.95 9.09
C ASN A 69 -6.33 15.25 9.22
N GLY A 70 -6.73 16.49 8.95
CA GLY A 70 -8.13 16.95 9.03
C GLY A 70 -8.63 17.22 10.44
N SER A 71 -7.78 17.11 11.47
CA SER A 71 -8.09 17.46 12.84
C SER A 71 -7.42 18.79 13.22
N LEU A 72 -8.11 19.62 14.00
CA LEU A 72 -7.61 20.90 14.46
C LEU A 72 -7.11 20.79 15.91
N PHE A 73 -5.91 21.31 16.16
CA PHE A 73 -5.26 21.29 17.47
C PHE A 73 -4.85 22.71 17.87
N ALA A 74 -5.16 23.09 19.11
CA ALA A 74 -4.60 24.30 19.70
C ALA A 74 -3.17 24.02 20.16
N VAL A 75 -2.22 24.84 19.71
CA VAL A 75 -0.78 24.66 19.94
C VAL A 75 -0.20 26.00 20.39
N ASN A 76 0.73 25.96 21.34
CA ASN A 76 1.42 27.14 21.83
C ASN A 76 2.60 27.48 20.88
N LYS A 77 2.63 28.69 20.36
CA LYS A 77 3.68 29.15 19.46
C LYS A 77 4.98 29.57 20.17
N GLY A 78 4.93 29.77 21.50
CA GLY A 78 6.04 30.37 22.26
C GLY A 78 6.42 31.75 21.70
N ASP A 79 7.73 32.00 21.63
CA ASP A 79 8.30 33.23 21.06
C ASP A 79 8.53 33.17 19.54
N LEU A 80 8.03 32.11 18.87
CA LEU A 80 8.24 31.92 17.44
C LEU A 80 7.29 32.83 16.63
N ALA A 81 7.85 33.44 15.58
CA ALA A 81 7.09 34.16 14.58
C ALA A 81 6.40 33.13 13.67
N VAL A 82 5.09 33.03 13.77
CA VAL A 82 4.27 32.05 13.01
C VAL A 82 3.12 32.79 12.33
N ASN A 83 2.89 32.50 11.06
CA ASN A 83 1.81 33.09 10.26
C ASN A 83 0.79 32.01 9.85
N VAL A 84 -0.40 32.47 9.49
CA VAL A 84 -1.41 31.56 8.87
C VAL A 84 -0.87 31.06 7.52
N GLY A 85 -0.91 29.76 7.34
CA GLY A 85 -0.35 29.10 6.16
C GLY A 85 1.05 28.53 6.37
N ASP A 86 1.72 28.84 7.46
CA ASP A 86 3.01 28.23 7.79
C ASP A 86 2.84 26.75 8.14
N LEU A 87 3.87 25.97 7.84
CA LEU A 87 3.99 24.60 8.33
C LEU A 87 4.84 24.59 9.59
N VAL A 88 4.33 23.99 10.64
CA VAL A 88 5.03 23.94 11.93
C VAL A 88 5.25 22.51 12.39
N LYS A 89 6.38 22.30 13.03
CA LYS A 89 6.72 21.07 13.74
C LYS A 89 6.47 21.29 15.22
N TYR A 90 5.60 20.49 15.81
CA TYR A 90 5.22 20.64 17.20
C TYR A 90 5.19 19.30 17.94
N ASN A 91 5.33 19.36 19.23
CA ASN A 91 5.18 18.18 20.10
C ASN A 91 3.67 17.98 20.40
N PRO A 92 3.09 16.82 20.10
CA PRO A 92 1.67 16.56 20.31
C PRO A 92 1.29 16.46 21.78
N VAL A 93 2.25 16.32 22.69
CA VAL A 93 2.04 16.14 24.13
C VAL A 93 1.96 17.45 24.86
N ASP A 94 3.03 18.23 24.82
CA ASP A 94 3.11 19.55 25.47
C ASP A 94 2.52 20.67 24.60
N ARG A 95 2.19 20.34 23.34
CA ARG A 95 1.60 21.25 22.38
C ARG A 95 2.41 22.51 22.12
N ASN A 96 3.73 22.41 22.20
CA ASN A 96 4.62 23.50 21.88
C ASN A 96 5.15 23.37 20.46
N VAL A 97 5.17 24.49 19.71
CA VAL A 97 5.87 24.56 18.43
C VAL A 97 7.37 24.51 18.70
N ILE A 98 8.04 23.58 18.05
CA ILE A 98 9.48 23.42 18.13
C ILE A 98 10.17 24.18 17.00
N GLN A 99 9.56 24.23 15.83
CA GLN A 99 10.13 24.82 14.63
C GLN A 99 9.05 25.24 13.64
N VAL A 100 9.26 26.41 13.01
CA VAL A 100 8.55 26.78 11.77
C VAL A 100 9.39 26.24 10.62
N ILE A 101 8.79 25.50 9.71
CA ILE A 101 9.48 24.90 8.57
C ILE A 101 9.52 25.95 7.44
N PRO A 102 10.72 26.43 7.02
CA PRO A 102 10.84 27.40 5.94
C PRO A 102 10.36 26.88 4.59
N GLU A 103 9.89 27.78 3.72
CA GLU A 103 9.34 27.42 2.40
C GLU A 103 10.32 26.61 1.52
N ASP A 104 11.61 26.86 1.60
CA ASP A 104 12.65 26.11 0.90
C ASP A 104 12.86 24.69 1.44
N GLN A 105 12.55 24.46 2.71
CA GLN A 105 12.51 23.12 3.33
C GLN A 105 11.17 22.42 3.15
N LEU A 106 10.08 23.17 2.92
CA LEU A 106 8.75 22.66 2.63
C LEU A 106 8.75 21.66 1.47
N LEU A 107 9.44 21.97 0.41
CA LEU A 107 9.61 21.09 -0.76
C LEU A 107 10.23 19.73 -0.40
N ASN A 108 11.17 19.72 0.54
CA ASN A 108 11.86 18.49 0.94
C ASN A 108 11.11 17.71 2.04
N GLU A 109 10.52 18.39 3.02
CA GLU A 109 9.75 17.73 4.09
C GLU A 109 8.33 17.38 3.65
N GLU A 110 7.65 18.20 2.85
CA GLU A 110 6.37 17.87 2.23
C GLU A 110 6.50 16.71 1.25
N LEU A 111 7.60 16.65 0.49
CA LEU A 111 7.95 15.49 -0.34
C LEU A 111 8.30 14.26 0.51
N SER A 112 8.94 14.44 1.67
CA SER A 112 9.24 13.36 2.60
C SER A 112 7.98 12.84 3.32
N TYR A 113 7.06 13.73 3.69
CA TYR A 113 5.76 13.37 4.29
C TYR A 113 4.83 12.77 3.22
N LYS A 114 4.83 13.29 1.99
CA LYS A 114 4.15 12.69 0.84
C LYS A 114 4.77 11.34 0.42
N LYS A 115 6.08 11.11 0.67
CA LYS A 115 6.77 9.85 0.34
C LYS A 115 6.48 8.67 1.26
N LYS A 116 5.93 8.89 2.45
CA LYS A 116 5.70 7.81 3.44
C LYS A 116 4.23 7.51 3.69
N HIS A 117 3.43 7.40 2.63
CA HIS A 117 2.12 6.76 2.81
C HIS A 117 2.33 5.27 3.08
N LYS A 118 1.72 4.74 4.15
CA LYS A 118 1.86 3.34 4.61
C LYS A 118 1.76 2.29 3.49
N TYR A 119 0.98 2.57 2.46
CA TYR A 119 0.74 1.68 1.32
C TYR A 119 1.61 2.01 0.09
N CYS A 120 2.37 3.12 0.11
CA CYS A 120 3.21 3.50 -1.03
C CYS A 120 4.58 2.82 -0.95
N ILE A 121 4.89 2.05 -1.96
CA ILE A 121 6.19 1.41 -2.19
C ILE A 121 6.87 2.19 -3.30
N ASP A 122 8.13 2.59 -3.10
CA ASP A 122 8.89 3.19 -4.19
C ASP A 122 9.14 2.11 -5.26
N ALA A 123 8.77 2.40 -6.50
CA ALA A 123 9.00 1.48 -7.59
C ALA A 123 10.49 1.16 -7.80
N GLN A 124 11.38 2.05 -7.34
CA GLN A 124 12.83 1.81 -7.42
C GLN A 124 13.29 0.70 -6.46
N ASP A 125 12.58 0.49 -5.35
CA ASP A 125 12.88 -0.56 -4.39
C ASP A 125 12.46 -1.96 -4.90
N LEU A 126 11.70 -2.02 -6.01
CA LEU A 126 11.33 -3.28 -6.65
C LEU A 126 12.46 -3.68 -7.62
N ASP A 127 13.15 -4.77 -7.32
CA ASP A 127 14.18 -5.36 -8.21
C ASP A 127 13.54 -6.43 -9.13
N LEU A 128 12.69 -5.96 -10.06
CA LEU A 128 11.89 -6.80 -10.95
C LEU A 128 11.80 -6.15 -12.33
N THR A 129 11.90 -6.99 -13.38
CA THR A 129 11.75 -6.59 -14.78
C THR A 129 10.81 -7.54 -15.52
N PHE A 130 10.43 -7.22 -16.76
CA PHE A 130 9.69 -8.17 -17.59
C PHE A 130 10.46 -9.46 -17.90
N GLU A 131 11.78 -9.48 -17.73
CA GLU A 131 12.59 -10.69 -17.88
C GLU A 131 12.39 -11.67 -16.73
N ASP A 132 11.85 -11.19 -15.60
CA ASP A 132 11.50 -12.00 -14.44
C ASP A 132 10.08 -12.58 -14.52
N PHE A 133 9.40 -12.40 -15.66
CA PHE A 133 8.07 -12.94 -15.93
C PHE A 133 8.11 -13.99 -17.04
N GLY A 134 8.01 -15.26 -16.65
CA GLY A 134 8.06 -16.39 -17.58
C GLY A 134 6.72 -16.70 -18.23
N GLY A 135 6.73 -17.04 -19.50
CA GLY A 135 5.53 -17.41 -20.25
C GLY A 135 4.57 -16.25 -20.53
N TYR A 136 3.36 -16.59 -20.95
CA TYR A 136 2.27 -15.64 -21.21
C TYR A 136 2.63 -14.44 -22.12
N PRO A 137 3.19 -14.65 -23.32
CA PRO A 137 3.69 -13.56 -24.15
C PRO A 137 2.61 -12.53 -24.52
N ALA A 138 1.36 -12.96 -24.69
CA ALA A 138 0.23 -12.06 -24.95
C ALA A 138 -0.07 -11.15 -23.77
N ILE A 139 -0.01 -11.66 -22.54
CA ILE A 139 -0.21 -10.90 -21.31
C ILE A 139 0.93 -9.89 -21.12
N VAL A 140 2.19 -10.31 -21.31
CA VAL A 140 3.36 -9.44 -21.23
C VAL A 140 3.27 -8.32 -22.27
N LYS A 141 2.87 -8.64 -23.50
CA LYS A 141 2.64 -7.63 -24.54
C LYS A 141 1.58 -6.62 -24.10
N ARG A 142 0.46 -7.09 -23.55
CA ARG A 142 -0.62 -6.22 -23.10
C ARG A 142 -0.19 -5.33 -21.90
N ALA A 143 0.62 -5.86 -21.00
CA ALA A 143 1.19 -5.07 -19.90
C ALA A 143 2.15 -3.98 -20.40
N ARG A 144 2.99 -4.27 -21.41
CA ARG A 144 3.85 -3.27 -22.06
C ARG A 144 3.02 -2.18 -22.76
N GLU A 145 1.97 -2.54 -23.47
CA GLU A 145 1.03 -1.59 -24.08
C GLU A 145 0.40 -0.68 -23.04
N LEU A 146 0.03 -1.20 -21.88
CA LEU A 146 -0.51 -0.42 -20.77
C LEU A 146 0.49 0.65 -20.32
N ILE A 147 1.76 0.30 -20.11
CA ILE A 147 2.79 1.26 -19.70
C ILE A 147 2.98 2.33 -20.78
N GLU A 148 3.21 1.91 -22.02
CA GLU A 148 3.54 2.82 -23.12
C GLU A 148 2.40 3.77 -23.48
N THR A 149 1.17 3.27 -23.53
CA THR A 149 0.03 4.08 -24.02
C THR A 149 -0.69 4.80 -22.90
N GLN A 150 -0.92 4.13 -21.76
CA GLN A 150 -1.77 4.68 -20.71
C GLN A 150 -1.00 5.50 -19.67
N LEU A 151 0.28 5.19 -19.44
CA LEU A 151 1.11 5.93 -18.48
C LEU A 151 2.06 6.92 -19.17
N ARG A 152 2.82 6.48 -20.20
CA ARG A 152 3.82 7.35 -20.84
C ARG A 152 3.28 8.26 -21.93
N LYS A 153 2.27 7.84 -22.69
CA LYS A 153 1.71 8.58 -23.84
C LYS A 153 0.27 9.05 -23.62
N ARG A 154 -0.15 9.19 -22.38
CA ARG A 154 -1.52 9.54 -22.00
C ARG A 154 -2.00 10.85 -22.61
N GLU A 155 -1.14 11.87 -22.67
CA GLU A 155 -1.46 13.15 -23.30
C GLU A 155 -1.76 13.00 -24.79
N LYS A 156 -0.97 12.20 -25.50
CA LYS A 156 -1.22 11.94 -26.92
C LYS A 156 -2.54 11.21 -27.18
N LEU A 157 -2.95 10.33 -26.27
CA LEU A 157 -4.28 9.72 -26.35
C LEU A 157 -5.39 10.78 -26.24
N ARG A 158 -5.22 11.74 -25.35
CA ARG A 158 -6.18 12.84 -25.18
C ARG A 158 -6.24 13.77 -26.40
N GLU A 159 -5.09 14.11 -26.97
CA GLU A 159 -4.98 14.94 -28.17
C GLU A 159 -5.77 14.37 -29.36
N ILE A 160 -5.79 13.05 -29.51
CA ILE A 160 -6.59 12.37 -30.55
C ILE A 160 -8.03 12.05 -30.11
N GLY A 161 -8.47 12.52 -28.92
CA GLY A 161 -9.81 12.32 -28.40
C GLY A 161 -10.07 10.96 -27.75
N ALA A 162 -9.05 10.13 -27.57
CA ALA A 162 -9.18 8.85 -26.89
C ALA A 162 -9.27 9.05 -25.36
N LYS A 163 -10.11 8.24 -24.71
CA LYS A 163 -10.21 8.23 -23.24
C LYS A 163 -9.15 7.29 -22.69
N PRO A 164 -8.25 7.76 -21.81
CA PRO A 164 -7.32 6.89 -21.11
C PRO A 164 -8.07 5.88 -20.23
N VAL A 165 -7.51 4.67 -20.13
CA VAL A 165 -8.01 3.61 -19.24
C VAL A 165 -7.83 4.04 -17.79
N LYS A 166 -8.88 3.90 -16.98
CA LYS A 166 -8.83 4.20 -15.54
C LYS A 166 -8.46 2.99 -14.70
N GLY A 167 -8.92 1.82 -15.09
CA GLY A 167 -8.67 0.60 -14.35
C GLY A 167 -8.42 -0.61 -15.23
N VAL A 168 -7.59 -1.52 -14.74
CA VAL A 168 -7.29 -2.82 -15.34
C VAL A 168 -7.49 -3.91 -14.31
N LEU A 169 -8.30 -4.90 -14.64
CA LEU A 169 -8.60 -6.05 -13.82
C LEU A 169 -7.79 -7.26 -14.30
N PHE A 170 -7.05 -7.89 -13.39
CA PHE A 170 -6.36 -9.15 -13.62
C PHE A 170 -7.21 -10.27 -13.05
N THR A 171 -7.69 -11.17 -13.89
CA THR A 171 -8.52 -12.30 -13.51
C THR A 171 -7.80 -13.62 -13.73
N GLY A 172 -8.22 -14.67 -13.06
CA GLY A 172 -7.69 -16.03 -13.24
C GLY A 172 -7.36 -16.72 -11.94
N LEU A 173 -6.93 -17.98 -12.04
CA LEU A 173 -6.66 -18.84 -10.89
C LEU A 173 -5.57 -18.27 -9.96
N PRO A 174 -5.61 -18.57 -8.65
CA PRO A 174 -4.52 -18.21 -7.75
C PRO A 174 -3.21 -18.85 -8.19
N GLY A 175 -2.07 -18.19 -7.94
CA GLY A 175 -0.75 -18.72 -8.32
C GLY A 175 -0.33 -18.55 -9.79
N THR A 176 -1.11 -17.84 -10.61
CA THR A 176 -0.79 -17.55 -12.02
C THR A 176 0.16 -16.37 -12.24
N GLY A 177 0.51 -15.61 -11.18
CA GLY A 177 1.48 -14.52 -11.26
C GLY A 177 0.88 -13.11 -11.41
N LYS A 178 -0.42 -12.91 -11.15
CA LYS A 178 -1.12 -11.61 -11.26
C LYS A 178 -0.43 -10.49 -10.45
N THR A 179 -0.20 -10.74 -9.16
CA THR A 179 0.48 -9.80 -8.25
C THR A 179 1.92 -9.53 -8.69
N HIS A 180 2.61 -10.56 -9.19
CA HIS A 180 3.98 -10.43 -9.70
C HIS A 180 4.05 -9.50 -10.91
N LEU A 181 3.14 -9.67 -11.88
CA LEU A 181 3.07 -8.78 -13.04
C LEU A 181 2.73 -7.34 -12.67
N ALA A 182 1.84 -7.12 -11.70
CA ALA A 182 1.52 -5.77 -11.23
C ALA A 182 2.74 -5.03 -10.67
N ARG A 183 3.59 -5.72 -9.92
CA ARG A 183 4.86 -5.16 -9.40
C ARG A 183 5.85 -4.85 -10.53
N ILE A 184 5.95 -5.71 -11.53
CA ILE A 184 6.79 -5.46 -12.73
C ILE A 184 6.29 -4.23 -13.48
N ILE A 185 4.98 -4.09 -13.69
CA ILE A 185 4.38 -2.91 -14.32
C ILE A 185 4.74 -1.63 -13.55
N ALA A 186 4.64 -1.66 -12.23
CA ALA A 186 5.00 -0.53 -11.38
C ALA A 186 6.48 -0.14 -11.55
N LYS A 187 7.39 -1.12 -11.47
CA LYS A 187 8.83 -0.91 -11.66
C LYS A 187 9.16 -0.33 -13.02
N GLU A 188 8.69 -0.95 -14.05
CA GLU A 188 9.00 -0.58 -15.45
C GLU A 188 8.38 0.77 -15.86
N SER A 189 7.26 1.14 -15.23
CA SER A 189 6.62 2.44 -15.47
C SER A 189 7.29 3.59 -14.73
N GLY A 190 8.00 3.31 -13.64
CA GLY A 190 8.53 4.32 -12.72
C GLY A 190 7.45 5.07 -11.95
N ALA A 191 6.22 4.57 -11.92
CA ALA A 191 5.10 5.15 -11.21
C ALA A 191 5.18 4.87 -9.70
N ASN A 192 4.59 5.74 -8.88
CA ASN A 192 4.36 5.43 -7.47
C ASN A 192 3.45 4.20 -7.36
N PHE A 193 3.80 3.25 -6.51
CA PHE A 193 3.07 2.01 -6.37
C PHE A 193 2.42 1.90 -4.99
N TYR A 194 1.08 1.95 -4.97
CA TYR A 194 0.30 1.77 -3.74
C TYR A 194 -0.22 0.34 -3.71
N HIS A 195 0.39 -0.50 -2.88
CA HIS A 195 -0.01 -1.90 -2.73
C HIS A 195 -1.01 -2.05 -1.58
N ILE A 196 -2.21 -2.47 -1.91
CA ILE A 196 -3.33 -2.66 -1.00
C ILE A 196 -3.73 -4.12 -1.08
N ASP A 197 -3.51 -4.83 0.00
CA ASP A 197 -4.06 -6.17 0.19
C ASP A 197 -5.52 -6.02 0.63
N GLY A 198 -6.44 -6.56 -0.15
CA GLY A 198 -7.87 -6.39 0.06
C GLY A 198 -8.34 -6.75 1.47
N PRO A 199 -8.02 -7.93 2.01
CA PRO A 199 -8.34 -8.29 3.39
C PRO A 199 -7.81 -7.31 4.44
N SER A 200 -6.64 -6.72 4.21
CA SER A 200 -5.99 -5.84 5.18
C SER A 200 -6.65 -4.47 5.33
N ILE A 201 -7.41 -4.03 4.32
CA ILE A 201 -8.10 -2.73 4.38
C ILE A 201 -9.43 -2.81 5.12
N VAL A 202 -10.00 -4.01 5.24
CA VAL A 202 -11.26 -4.22 5.95
C VAL A 202 -11.02 -4.12 7.45
N SER A 203 -11.40 -2.98 8.03
CA SER A 203 -11.24 -2.72 9.47
C SER A 203 -12.46 -3.19 10.26
N LYS A 204 -12.23 -3.53 11.54
CA LYS A 204 -13.32 -3.80 12.51
C LYS A 204 -14.11 -2.54 12.89
N TYR A 205 -13.57 -1.36 12.61
CA TYR A 205 -14.18 -0.09 12.96
C TYR A 205 -14.86 0.55 11.75
N VAL A 206 -16.12 0.93 11.92
CA VAL A 206 -16.92 1.58 10.88
C VAL A 206 -16.26 2.92 10.47
N GLY A 207 -16.07 3.12 9.19
CA GLY A 207 -15.54 4.37 8.61
C GLY A 207 -14.02 4.45 8.49
N ASP A 208 -13.24 3.56 9.14
CA ASP A 208 -11.77 3.61 9.02
C ASP A 208 -11.28 3.10 7.67
N SER A 209 -11.96 2.10 7.13
CA SER A 209 -11.68 1.55 5.79
C SER A 209 -11.90 2.59 4.69
N GLU A 210 -13.03 3.32 4.76
CA GLU A 210 -13.36 4.38 3.79
C GLU A 210 -12.40 5.55 3.89
N LYS A 211 -11.99 5.95 5.12
CA LYS A 211 -10.99 7.01 5.33
C LYS A 211 -9.64 6.61 4.75
N THR A 212 -9.20 5.38 5.01
CA THR A 212 -7.95 4.84 4.49
C THR A 212 -7.95 4.84 2.96
N LEU A 213 -9.02 4.32 2.36
CA LEU A 213 -9.18 4.28 0.92
C LEU A 213 -9.13 5.68 0.30
N ARG A 214 -9.89 6.64 0.88
CA ARG A 214 -9.86 8.04 0.46
C ARG A 214 -8.48 8.67 0.59
N GLY A 215 -7.77 8.38 1.68
CA GLY A 215 -6.41 8.85 1.92
C GLY A 215 -5.43 8.40 0.83
N ILE A 216 -5.49 7.11 0.44
CA ILE A 216 -4.65 6.55 -0.64
C ILE A 216 -4.90 7.28 -1.96
N PHE A 217 -6.17 7.41 -2.37
CA PHE A 217 -6.52 8.07 -3.63
C PHE A 217 -6.14 9.56 -3.63
N THR A 218 -6.34 10.24 -2.51
CA THR A 218 -5.94 11.65 -2.36
C THR A 218 -4.43 11.81 -2.46
N HIS A 219 -3.67 10.97 -1.75
CA HIS A 219 -2.20 11.00 -1.78
C HIS A 219 -1.67 10.69 -3.19
N ALA A 220 -2.24 9.71 -3.89
CA ALA A 220 -1.86 9.39 -5.26
C ALA A 220 -2.06 10.59 -6.22
N ARG A 221 -3.17 11.34 -6.08
CA ARG A 221 -3.44 12.55 -6.87
C ARG A 221 -2.46 13.68 -6.56
N GLN A 222 -2.17 13.89 -5.27
CA GLN A 222 -1.30 14.97 -4.82
C GLN A 222 0.18 14.70 -5.06
N SER A 223 0.56 13.47 -5.39
CA SER A 223 1.96 13.07 -5.59
C SER A 223 2.65 13.77 -6.76
N GLY A 224 1.90 14.33 -7.71
CA GLY A 224 2.41 14.96 -8.93
C GLY A 224 3.13 14.00 -9.90
N LYS A 225 3.18 12.70 -9.57
CA LYS A 225 3.78 11.65 -10.39
C LYS A 225 2.70 10.67 -10.85
N PRO A 226 2.92 9.96 -11.97
CA PRO A 226 2.08 8.83 -12.32
C PRO A 226 2.00 7.85 -11.15
N SER A 227 0.80 7.36 -10.85
CA SER A 227 0.61 6.45 -9.71
C SER A 227 -0.23 5.26 -10.12
N ILE A 228 0.17 4.10 -9.63
CA ILE A 228 -0.56 2.84 -9.75
C ILE A 228 -1.11 2.48 -8.37
N ILE A 229 -2.44 2.45 -8.25
CA ILE A 229 -3.12 1.98 -7.06
C ILE A 229 -3.51 0.52 -7.30
N PHE A 230 -2.82 -0.39 -6.63
CA PHE A 230 -2.97 -1.82 -6.84
C PHE A 230 -3.73 -2.47 -5.68
N PHE A 231 -4.85 -3.09 -6.02
CA PHE A 231 -5.67 -3.89 -5.11
C PHE A 231 -5.44 -5.37 -5.36
N ASP A 232 -4.79 -6.04 -4.43
CA ASP A 232 -4.69 -7.50 -4.46
C ASP A 232 -5.92 -8.10 -3.81
N GLU A 233 -6.52 -9.13 -4.44
CA GLU A 233 -7.75 -9.78 -3.99
C GLU A 233 -8.92 -8.81 -3.76
N ILE A 234 -9.26 -8.01 -4.79
CA ILE A 234 -10.33 -6.99 -4.70
C ILE A 234 -11.70 -7.60 -4.36
N ASP A 235 -11.91 -8.88 -4.63
CA ASP A 235 -13.13 -9.62 -4.27
C ASP A 235 -13.37 -9.64 -2.76
N SER A 236 -12.35 -9.48 -1.93
CA SER A 236 -12.51 -9.36 -0.47
C SER A 236 -13.23 -8.09 -0.02
N ILE A 237 -13.17 -7.02 -0.82
CA ILE A 237 -13.77 -5.70 -0.54
C ILE A 237 -14.91 -5.34 -1.48
N ALA A 238 -15.01 -6.01 -2.63
CA ALA A 238 -15.91 -5.63 -3.72
C ALA A 238 -16.74 -6.79 -4.25
N ALA A 239 -17.09 -7.73 -3.37
CA ALA A 239 -18.00 -8.82 -3.69
C ALA A 239 -19.44 -8.34 -3.95
N ASN A 240 -20.16 -9.11 -4.76
CA ASN A 240 -21.58 -8.89 -5.03
C ASN A 240 -22.40 -8.88 -3.74
N ARG A 241 -23.45 -8.06 -3.73
CA ARG A 241 -24.43 -7.97 -2.65
C ARG A 241 -25.19 -9.30 -2.54
N THR A 242 -24.92 -10.06 -1.50
CA THR A 242 -25.77 -11.17 -1.07
C THR A 242 -26.55 -10.72 0.15
N GLU A 243 -27.71 -11.32 0.42
CA GLU A 243 -28.61 -10.93 1.53
C GLU A 243 -27.94 -10.95 2.91
N ASP A 244 -26.78 -11.63 3.02
CA ASP A 244 -25.97 -11.76 4.25
C ASP A 244 -24.75 -10.81 4.31
N THR A 245 -24.55 -9.91 3.31
CA THR A 245 -23.40 -8.99 3.34
C THR A 245 -23.62 -7.89 4.35
N HIS A 246 -22.62 -7.69 5.22
CA HIS A 246 -22.64 -6.64 6.23
C HIS A 246 -22.67 -5.24 5.56
N GLU A 247 -23.52 -4.35 6.07
CA GLU A 247 -23.69 -2.95 5.63
C GLU A 247 -22.36 -2.18 5.44
N SER A 248 -21.31 -2.58 6.14
CA SER A 248 -19.96 -2.04 6.03
C SER A 248 -19.28 -2.34 4.68
N SER A 249 -19.49 -3.52 4.11
CA SER A 249 -18.92 -3.90 2.82
C SER A 249 -19.55 -3.09 1.68
N ASP A 250 -20.86 -2.91 1.71
CA ASP A 250 -21.59 -2.11 0.70
C ASP A 250 -21.12 -0.64 0.68
N ARG A 251 -20.83 -0.07 1.85
CA ARG A 251 -20.31 1.29 1.97
C ARG A 251 -18.91 1.41 1.38
N LEU A 252 -18.06 0.40 1.62
CA LEU A 252 -16.70 0.40 1.09
C LEU A 252 -16.69 0.28 -0.44
N VAL A 253 -17.54 -0.59 -1.00
CA VAL A 253 -17.74 -0.71 -2.46
C VAL A 253 -18.24 0.61 -3.04
N ALA A 254 -19.27 1.23 -2.45
CA ALA A 254 -19.81 2.50 -2.91
C ALA A 254 -18.76 3.62 -2.87
N GLN A 255 -17.95 3.67 -1.79
CA GLN A 255 -16.84 4.61 -1.69
C GLN A 255 -15.77 4.38 -2.75
N PHE A 256 -15.40 3.11 -2.99
CA PHE A 256 -14.43 2.75 -4.03
C PHE A 256 -14.92 3.18 -5.43
N LEU A 257 -16.18 2.89 -5.77
CA LEU A 257 -16.79 3.30 -7.03
C LEU A 257 -16.78 4.83 -7.19
N THR A 258 -17.13 5.56 -6.13
CA THR A 258 -17.09 7.03 -6.10
C THR A 258 -15.68 7.56 -6.34
N LEU A 259 -14.66 6.94 -5.74
CA LEU A 259 -13.27 7.34 -5.92
C LEU A 259 -12.76 7.06 -7.34
N MET A 260 -13.14 5.92 -7.93
CA MET A 260 -12.84 5.62 -9.34
C MET A 260 -13.53 6.58 -10.31
N ASP A 261 -14.80 6.90 -10.08
CA ASP A 261 -15.54 7.84 -10.92
C ASP A 261 -14.95 9.26 -10.79
N GLY A 262 -14.45 9.60 -9.60
CA GLY A 262 -13.81 10.87 -9.30
C GLY A 262 -12.37 11.02 -9.80
N PHE A 263 -11.79 10.04 -10.49
CA PHE A 263 -10.54 10.26 -11.23
C PHE A 263 -10.82 11.19 -12.39
N ASP A 264 -10.28 12.41 -12.29
CA ASP A 264 -10.38 13.41 -13.34
C ASP A 264 -9.59 12.99 -14.58
N LYS A 265 -9.95 13.59 -15.72
CA LYS A 265 -9.27 13.34 -16.99
C LYS A 265 -7.76 13.66 -16.92
N ASP A 266 -7.36 14.50 -15.96
CA ASP A 266 -5.99 15.00 -15.81
C ASP A 266 -5.14 14.20 -14.82
N ASP A 267 -5.76 13.28 -14.05
CA ASP A 267 -5.02 12.42 -13.14
C ASP A 267 -4.19 11.37 -13.89
N ASN A 268 -2.87 11.38 -13.69
CA ASN A 268 -1.96 10.35 -14.22
C ASN A 268 -1.97 9.06 -13.38
N ASN A 269 -3.16 8.71 -12.86
CA ASN A 269 -3.34 7.57 -11.98
C ASN A 269 -4.08 6.45 -12.71
N ILE A 270 -3.72 5.21 -12.38
CA ILE A 270 -4.40 4.00 -12.86
C ILE A 270 -4.65 3.06 -11.69
N VAL A 271 -5.80 2.40 -11.70
CA VAL A 271 -6.11 1.35 -10.74
C VAL A 271 -5.85 0.00 -11.38
N LEU A 272 -5.00 -0.81 -10.76
CA LEU A 272 -4.86 -2.22 -11.08
C LEU A 272 -5.53 -3.04 -9.98
N ALA A 273 -6.23 -4.10 -10.32
CA ALA A 273 -6.79 -5.01 -9.34
C ALA A 273 -6.62 -6.46 -9.76
N THR A 274 -6.47 -7.35 -8.78
CA THR A 274 -6.52 -8.80 -9.01
C THR A 274 -7.76 -9.39 -8.40
N THR A 275 -8.27 -10.44 -9.01
CA THR A 275 -9.27 -11.31 -8.41
C THR A 275 -9.09 -12.76 -8.84
N ASN A 276 -9.39 -13.67 -7.94
CA ASN A 276 -9.47 -15.09 -8.23
C ASN A 276 -10.92 -15.51 -8.53
N ARG A 277 -11.90 -14.62 -8.28
CA ARG A 277 -13.33 -14.89 -8.33
C ARG A 277 -14.07 -13.76 -9.05
N GLU A 278 -13.89 -13.69 -10.36
CA GLU A 278 -14.54 -12.65 -11.20
C GLU A 278 -16.08 -12.69 -11.12
N ASP A 279 -16.64 -13.88 -10.88
CA ASP A 279 -18.08 -14.15 -10.76
C ASP A 279 -18.73 -13.46 -9.55
N VAL A 280 -17.97 -13.20 -8.48
CA VAL A 280 -18.52 -12.58 -7.26
C VAL A 280 -18.34 -11.06 -7.21
N LEU A 281 -17.61 -10.47 -8.17
CA LEU A 281 -17.42 -9.01 -8.20
C LEU A 281 -18.70 -8.25 -8.52
N ASP A 282 -18.90 -7.10 -7.86
CA ASP A 282 -20.00 -6.19 -8.18
C ASP A 282 -19.91 -5.79 -9.68
N PRO A 283 -20.96 -6.05 -10.49
CA PRO A 283 -20.97 -5.71 -11.92
C PRO A 283 -20.72 -4.22 -12.20
N ALA A 284 -20.99 -3.34 -11.23
CA ALA A 284 -20.74 -1.93 -11.34
C ALA A 284 -19.25 -1.61 -11.55
N LEU A 285 -18.34 -2.43 -11.03
CA LEU A 285 -16.90 -2.27 -11.22
C LEU A 285 -16.47 -2.43 -12.69
N ARG A 286 -17.18 -3.24 -13.44
CA ARG A 286 -16.88 -3.57 -14.85
C ARG A 286 -17.55 -2.62 -15.85
N ARG A 287 -18.24 -1.58 -15.36
CA ARG A 287 -18.83 -0.57 -16.25
C ARG A 287 -17.74 0.32 -16.85
N PRO A 288 -17.93 0.79 -18.10
CA PRO A 288 -17.00 1.70 -18.76
C PRO A 288 -16.65 2.91 -17.88
N GLY A 289 -15.38 3.27 -17.83
CA GLY A 289 -14.85 4.33 -16.99
C GLY A 289 -14.38 3.87 -15.60
N ARG A 290 -14.38 2.56 -15.34
CA ARG A 290 -13.87 1.92 -14.11
C ARG A 290 -12.81 0.88 -14.48
N PHE A 291 -13.10 -0.41 -14.41
CA PHE A 291 -12.19 -1.42 -14.97
C PHE A 291 -12.50 -1.62 -16.47
N ASP A 292 -11.86 -0.80 -17.29
CA ASP A 292 -12.06 -0.78 -18.73
C ASP A 292 -11.39 -1.97 -19.44
N TRP A 293 -10.30 -2.46 -18.87
CA TRP A 293 -9.56 -3.60 -19.41
C TRP A 293 -9.58 -4.76 -18.44
N THR A 294 -9.78 -5.96 -18.98
CA THR A 294 -9.57 -7.21 -18.26
C THR A 294 -8.42 -7.98 -18.93
N ILE A 295 -7.48 -8.44 -18.11
CA ILE A 295 -6.38 -9.32 -18.54
C ILE A 295 -6.58 -10.65 -17.82
N GLU A 296 -6.93 -11.68 -18.58
CA GLU A 296 -7.21 -13.01 -18.05
C GLU A 296 -5.93 -13.84 -18.03
N PHE A 297 -5.61 -14.39 -16.86
CA PHE A 297 -4.53 -15.34 -16.65
C PHE A 297 -5.09 -16.76 -16.73
N THR A 298 -4.98 -17.34 -17.89
CA THR A 298 -5.41 -18.73 -18.14
C THR A 298 -4.41 -19.74 -17.60
N ILE A 299 -4.76 -21.02 -17.62
CA ILE A 299 -3.80 -22.11 -17.36
C ILE A 299 -2.69 -22.03 -18.41
N PRO A 300 -1.40 -22.08 -18.00
CA PRO A 300 -0.27 -21.90 -18.92
C PRO A 300 -0.20 -23.06 -19.92
N THR A 301 0.12 -22.73 -21.17
CA THR A 301 0.41 -23.72 -22.20
C THR A 301 1.73 -24.47 -21.87
N ALA A 302 2.02 -25.55 -22.56
CA ALA A 302 3.27 -26.27 -22.36
C ALA A 302 4.50 -25.37 -22.66
N GLU A 303 4.40 -24.47 -23.65
CA GLU A 303 5.47 -23.51 -23.97
C GLU A 303 5.62 -22.45 -22.87
N ASP A 304 4.51 -21.97 -22.30
CA ASP A 304 4.55 -21.07 -21.15
C ASP A 304 5.20 -21.74 -19.95
N ARG A 305 4.79 -23.00 -19.62
CA ARG A 305 5.37 -23.75 -18.50
C ARG A 305 6.87 -23.98 -18.70
N ARG A 306 7.30 -24.31 -19.92
CA ARG A 306 8.72 -24.43 -20.25
C ARG A 306 9.46 -23.11 -19.96
N SER A 307 8.92 -22.00 -20.43
CA SER A 307 9.53 -20.68 -20.21
C SER A 307 9.58 -20.31 -18.71
N ILE A 308 8.52 -20.65 -17.95
CA ILE A 308 8.46 -20.46 -16.50
C ILE A 308 9.52 -21.30 -15.79
N LEU A 309 9.63 -22.60 -16.13
CA LEU A 309 10.64 -23.49 -15.55
C LEU A 309 12.08 -23.00 -15.81
N ILE A 310 12.37 -22.56 -17.04
CA ILE A 310 13.68 -22.01 -17.39
C ILE A 310 13.99 -20.75 -16.59
N LEU A 311 12.99 -19.88 -16.38
CA LEU A 311 13.17 -18.68 -15.62
C LEU A 311 13.39 -18.98 -14.14
N GLN A 312 12.57 -19.87 -13.57
CA GLN A 312 12.66 -20.26 -12.15
C GLN A 312 13.99 -20.94 -11.85
N ALA A 313 14.56 -21.73 -12.77
CA ALA A 313 15.88 -22.34 -12.64
C ALA A 313 16.98 -21.33 -12.26
N LYS A 314 16.88 -20.08 -12.74
CA LYS A 314 17.86 -19.01 -12.43
C LYS A 314 17.93 -18.65 -10.94
N ARG A 315 16.91 -18.97 -10.16
CA ARG A 315 16.88 -18.72 -8.69
C ARG A 315 17.73 -19.72 -7.92
N TYR A 316 17.97 -20.89 -8.49
CA TYR A 316 18.71 -21.98 -7.84
C TYR A 316 20.16 -21.95 -8.32
N LYS A 317 21.09 -21.57 -7.43
CA LYS A 317 22.52 -21.40 -7.74
C LYS A 317 23.25 -22.68 -8.15
N CYS A 318 22.57 -23.82 -8.05
CA CYS A 318 23.19 -25.14 -8.14
C CYS A 318 22.64 -25.99 -9.29
N VAL A 319 22.05 -25.38 -10.33
CA VAL A 319 21.49 -26.09 -11.48
C VAL A 319 22.50 -26.05 -12.63
N ASP A 320 23.51 -26.96 -12.63
CA ASP A 320 24.57 -26.91 -13.64
C ASP A 320 24.29 -27.70 -14.92
N GLU A 321 23.34 -28.64 -14.92
CA GLU A 321 23.22 -29.61 -16.02
C GLU A 321 21.78 -29.81 -16.54
N ILE A 322 20.79 -29.07 -16.05
CA ILE A 322 19.41 -29.27 -16.49
C ILE A 322 19.18 -28.57 -17.83
N SER A 323 19.11 -29.39 -18.88
CA SER A 323 18.99 -28.84 -20.22
C SER A 323 17.60 -28.25 -20.50
N PRO A 324 17.50 -27.20 -21.35
CA PRO A 324 16.23 -26.66 -21.81
C PRO A 324 15.32 -27.69 -22.49
N LYS A 325 15.92 -28.76 -23.04
CA LYS A 325 15.18 -29.86 -23.66
C LYS A 325 14.47 -30.69 -22.62
N PHE A 326 15.15 -31.04 -21.50
CA PHE A 326 14.55 -31.76 -20.38
C PHE A 326 13.40 -30.94 -19.73
N LEU A 327 13.63 -29.64 -19.52
CA LEU A 327 12.56 -28.75 -19.00
C LEU A 327 11.35 -28.70 -19.95
N GLY A 328 11.58 -28.87 -21.26
CA GLY A 328 10.51 -29.00 -22.24
C GLY A 328 9.71 -30.30 -22.08
N GLU A 329 10.34 -31.39 -21.66
CA GLU A 329 9.68 -32.67 -21.34
C GLU A 329 8.90 -32.56 -20.05
N VAL A 330 9.48 -32.01 -18.98
CA VAL A 330 8.79 -31.72 -17.74
C VAL A 330 7.56 -30.85 -17.98
N ALA A 331 7.67 -29.83 -18.84
CA ALA A 331 6.56 -28.95 -19.18
C ALA A 331 5.40 -29.68 -19.89
N LYS A 332 5.66 -30.78 -20.59
CA LYS A 332 4.60 -31.60 -21.21
C LYS A 332 3.86 -32.46 -20.16
N GLU A 333 4.64 -33.04 -19.25
CA GLU A 333 4.09 -33.92 -18.20
C GLU A 333 3.32 -33.12 -17.15
N THR A 334 3.70 -31.87 -16.84
CA THR A 334 3.04 -30.98 -15.89
C THR A 334 1.80 -30.31 -16.45
N LYS A 335 0.94 -31.05 -17.18
CA LYS A 335 -0.31 -30.53 -17.74
C LYS A 335 -1.21 -29.96 -16.65
N ASN A 336 -1.74 -28.74 -16.90
CA ASN A 336 -2.60 -27.97 -15.99
C ASN A 336 -1.90 -27.41 -14.73
N TRP A 337 -0.60 -27.59 -14.59
CA TRP A 337 0.15 -26.99 -13.49
C TRP A 337 0.27 -25.48 -13.69
N LEU A 338 0.19 -24.76 -12.59
CA LEU A 338 0.31 -23.31 -12.53
C LEU A 338 1.76 -22.90 -12.23
N PRO A 339 2.13 -21.64 -12.43
CA PRO A 339 3.46 -21.14 -12.09
C PRO A 339 3.91 -21.44 -10.65
N VAL A 340 2.97 -21.43 -9.69
CA VAL A 340 3.25 -21.77 -8.29
C VAL A 340 3.59 -23.25 -8.12
N ASP A 341 2.91 -24.14 -8.82
CA ASP A 341 3.17 -25.59 -8.76
C ASP A 341 4.54 -25.91 -9.36
N LEU A 342 4.89 -25.24 -10.47
CA LEU A 342 6.21 -25.37 -11.10
C LEU A 342 7.33 -24.85 -10.19
N GLY A 343 7.04 -23.82 -9.37
CA GLY A 343 7.98 -23.36 -8.33
C GLY A 343 8.18 -24.39 -7.23
N ALA A 344 7.10 -25.01 -6.76
CA ALA A 344 7.15 -26.06 -5.75
C ALA A 344 7.97 -27.28 -6.22
N LEU A 345 7.95 -27.62 -7.54
CA LEU A 345 8.79 -28.68 -8.11
C LEU A 345 10.28 -28.40 -7.89
N TRP A 346 10.72 -27.14 -8.09
CA TRP A 346 12.10 -26.76 -7.86
C TRP A 346 12.48 -26.81 -6.38
N ASP A 347 11.58 -26.37 -5.49
CA ASP A 347 11.80 -26.42 -4.05
C ASP A 347 11.93 -27.87 -3.56
N GLU A 348 11.08 -28.77 -4.04
CA GLU A 348 11.13 -30.20 -3.71
C GLU A 348 12.42 -30.85 -4.23
N ALA A 349 12.80 -30.57 -5.49
CA ALA A 349 14.06 -31.06 -6.05
C ALA A 349 15.28 -30.58 -5.23
N ALA A 350 15.24 -29.35 -4.73
CA ALA A 350 16.28 -28.81 -3.85
C ALA A 350 16.34 -29.54 -2.51
N LEU A 351 15.19 -29.87 -1.91
CA LEU A 351 15.10 -30.62 -0.66
C LEU A 351 15.66 -32.05 -0.84
N ILE A 352 15.34 -32.72 -1.93
CA ILE A 352 15.89 -34.05 -2.23
C ILE A 352 17.43 -33.97 -2.33
N ALA A 353 17.95 -33.03 -3.12
CA ALA A 353 19.40 -32.86 -3.30
C ALA A 353 20.11 -32.63 -1.96
N VAL A 354 19.56 -31.75 -1.10
CA VAL A 354 20.14 -31.47 0.22
C VAL A 354 20.01 -32.68 1.15
N GLY A 355 18.89 -33.39 1.11
CA GLY A 355 18.67 -34.62 1.90
C GLY A 355 19.71 -35.71 1.57
N GLU A 356 20.21 -35.76 0.35
CA GLU A 356 21.30 -36.67 -0.09
C GLU A 356 22.70 -36.07 0.11
N GLY A 357 22.82 -34.93 0.78
CA GLY A 357 24.10 -34.26 1.05
C GLY A 357 24.71 -33.58 -0.19
N ARG A 358 23.93 -33.39 -1.24
CA ARG A 358 24.35 -32.67 -2.47
C ARG A 358 24.07 -31.17 -2.34
N ASN A 359 24.85 -30.38 -3.04
CA ASN A 359 24.68 -28.92 -3.13
C ASN A 359 24.20 -28.48 -4.52
N LYS A 360 23.72 -29.42 -5.34
CA LYS A 360 23.24 -29.21 -6.72
C LYS A 360 22.00 -30.05 -6.97
N ILE A 361 21.05 -29.48 -7.68
CA ILE A 361 19.86 -30.19 -8.17
C ILE A 361 20.24 -30.94 -9.42
N HIS A 362 19.89 -32.21 -9.50
CA HIS A 362 20.06 -33.07 -10.68
C HIS A 362 18.72 -33.31 -11.37
N VAL A 363 18.79 -33.78 -12.62
CA VAL A 363 17.59 -34.12 -13.39
C VAL A 363 16.70 -35.15 -12.67
N GLU A 364 17.35 -36.09 -11.97
CA GLU A 364 16.67 -37.18 -11.24
C GLU A 364 15.81 -36.68 -10.07
N ASP A 365 16.13 -35.49 -9.50
CA ASP A 365 15.37 -34.86 -8.40
C ASP A 365 14.03 -34.26 -8.87
N MET A 366 13.83 -34.14 -10.18
CA MET A 366 12.64 -33.55 -10.81
C MET A 366 11.73 -34.61 -11.43
N VAL A 367 12.00 -35.90 -11.26
CA VAL A 367 11.22 -37.03 -11.80
C VAL A 367 10.42 -37.73 -10.65
#